data_46c554c0b393a24645b52524259b006c
#
_entry.id   46c554c0b393a24645b52524259b006c
#
_cell.length_a   1.000
_cell.length_b   1.000
_cell.length_c   1.000
_cell.angle_alpha   90.00
_cell.angle_beta   90.00
_cell.angle_gamma   90.00
#
_symmetry.space_group_name_H-M   'P 1'
#
loop_
_entity.id
_entity.type
_entity.pdbx_description
1 polymer ?
#
loop_
_entity_poly.entity_id
_entity_poly.type
_entity_poly.pdbx_seq_one_letter_code
_entity_poly.pdbx_strand_id
1 'polypeptide(L)'
;MKDLNLSTLEARRHGPLFPVRYLMAILGSIGLAIIYGFKVNVSVAIVAMVNHTAVRYSAMHDELKSVNANLIITEVCQDDTISNTTTSFTEVINLPFFCLIKHTSSDKVICDGPFVWNEPLQGLILSAYFWGYMVSLLPGGRMSELLSAKWVMNGSVLLNVVASILSPIAANIHYSLFIVMRFIQGLGGGVTFPAMHVMIAKWAPPNERSFLASIVYAGTALGTVISILLSGILAANLGWVWIFYIEGVLCLIWCTAWWLLIEDSPEEQTRFISEEEKNYIMESLGHTKNISGHKEKLPVPWGQLLRSTPFLAILIAHFCSNFGWYMLLIELPTYMSQILKFNMGSNAGLSAMPFLCMWIFTMTLSKVLAIMQDKNLIGVTRSRKIGTLFASFVPMICLIGVSYVGCNRALAVVLMTIGVTCIGGMYCGFLSNHIDIAPNFAGTLVAITNCIATIPGFIVPIFVGKLTHGNQTIEAWRIIFFVTVGLYIIEILVYSIFGSGEEQPWNKVNSSSERINDQTLPLKTNARK
;
A
#
# COMPACT_ATOMS: atom_id res chain seq x y z
N MET A 1 -49.53 -27.95 6.61
CA MET A 1 -48.33 -27.63 5.80
C MET A 1 -48.40 -26.25 5.13
N LYS A 2 -49.30 -25.36 5.54
CA LYS A 2 -49.41 -23.98 4.99
C LYS A 2 -49.09 -22.88 6.01
N ASP A 3 -48.93 -23.22 7.29
CA ASP A 3 -48.74 -22.22 8.36
C ASP A 3 -47.27 -21.97 8.72
N LEU A 4 -46.31 -22.73 8.11
CA LEU A 4 -44.89 -22.55 8.36
C LEU A 4 -44.24 -21.44 7.50
N ASN A 5 -44.95 -20.94 6.49
CA ASN A 5 -44.38 -19.97 5.56
C ASN A 5 -44.65 -18.47 5.87
N LEU A 6 -45.60 -18.16 6.76
CA LEU A 6 -45.88 -16.77 7.11
C LEU A 6 -45.00 -16.25 8.24
N SER A 7 -44.67 -17.10 9.22
CA SER A 7 -43.77 -16.69 10.33
C SER A 7 -42.32 -16.50 9.86
N THR A 8 -41.87 -17.25 8.85
CA THR A 8 -40.54 -17.07 8.23
C THR A 8 -40.46 -15.87 7.30
N LEU A 9 -41.59 -15.36 6.80
CA LEU A 9 -41.65 -14.14 5.99
C LEU A 9 -41.74 -12.87 6.86
N GLU A 10 -42.35 -12.94 8.04
CA GLU A 10 -42.41 -11.82 8.98
C GLU A 10 -41.11 -11.64 9.78
N ALA A 11 -40.39 -12.70 10.09
CA ALA A 11 -39.07 -12.65 10.70
C ALA A 11 -38.01 -11.98 9.79
N ARG A 12 -38.20 -11.99 8.47
CA ARG A 12 -37.34 -11.28 7.52
C ARG A 12 -37.54 -9.74 7.52
N ARG A 13 -38.51 -9.19 8.23
CA ARG A 13 -38.86 -7.76 8.21
C ARG A 13 -38.17 -6.91 9.32
N HIS A 14 -37.45 -7.50 10.25
CA HIS A 14 -36.80 -6.75 11.36
C HIS A 14 -35.29 -6.99 11.54
N GLY A 15 -34.61 -7.59 10.58
CA GLY A 15 -33.14 -7.57 10.53
C GLY A 15 -32.61 -6.21 10.04
N PRO A 16 -31.44 -5.74 10.48
CA PRO A 16 -30.86 -4.53 9.94
C PRO A 16 -30.75 -4.66 8.43
N LEU A 17 -31.09 -3.60 7.71
CA LEU A 17 -31.07 -3.52 6.25
C LEU A 17 -29.73 -3.90 5.63
N PHE A 18 -28.65 -3.95 6.43
CA PHE A 18 -27.29 -4.19 5.99
C PHE A 18 -26.52 -5.05 7.02
N PRO A 19 -25.98 -6.22 6.64
CA PRO A 19 -25.23 -7.08 7.56
C PRO A 19 -23.99 -6.40 8.13
N VAL A 20 -23.76 -6.55 9.45
CA VAL A 20 -22.65 -5.88 10.16
C VAL A 20 -21.28 -6.34 9.67
N ARG A 21 -21.14 -7.58 9.20
CA ARG A 21 -19.89 -8.07 8.59
C ARG A 21 -19.46 -7.26 7.36
N TYR A 22 -20.41 -6.77 6.56
CA TYR A 22 -20.11 -5.88 5.44
C TYR A 22 -19.78 -4.45 5.92
N LEU A 23 -20.46 -3.97 6.97
CA LEU A 23 -20.14 -2.70 7.60
C LEU A 23 -18.70 -2.71 8.12
N MET A 24 -18.29 -3.78 8.80
CA MET A 24 -16.90 -3.96 9.24
C MET A 24 -15.93 -3.95 8.06
N ALA A 25 -16.24 -4.65 6.97
CA ALA A 25 -15.39 -4.69 5.79
C ALA A 25 -15.26 -3.31 5.11
N ILE A 26 -16.35 -2.54 5.01
CA ILE A 26 -16.35 -1.19 4.42
C ILE A 26 -15.58 -0.22 5.32
N LEU A 27 -15.84 -0.21 6.62
CA LEU A 27 -15.09 0.63 7.56
C LEU A 27 -13.61 0.24 7.61
N GLY A 28 -13.29 -1.05 7.56
CA GLY A 28 -11.94 -1.56 7.44
C GLY A 28 -11.26 -1.10 6.15
N SER A 29 -11.98 -1.14 5.03
CA SER A 29 -11.54 -0.61 3.73
C SER A 29 -11.20 0.88 3.79
N ILE A 30 -12.08 1.68 4.41
CA ILE A 30 -11.84 3.12 4.62
C ILE A 30 -10.65 3.34 5.54
N GLY A 31 -10.50 2.54 6.61
CA GLY A 31 -9.33 2.61 7.51
C GLY A 31 -8.02 2.35 6.79
N LEU A 32 -7.96 1.32 5.92
CA LEU A 32 -6.78 1.06 5.10
C LEU A 32 -6.58 2.16 4.04
N ALA A 33 -7.66 2.72 3.47
CA ALA A 33 -7.59 3.86 2.56
C ALA A 33 -6.92 5.07 3.24
N ILE A 34 -7.28 5.39 4.47
CA ILE A 34 -6.69 6.44 5.28
C ILE A 34 -5.20 6.22 5.50
N ILE A 35 -4.80 5.02 5.89
CA ILE A 35 -3.39 4.70 6.14
C ILE A 35 -2.55 4.81 4.87
N TYR A 36 -3.09 4.35 3.74
CA TYR A 36 -2.43 4.54 2.45
C TYR A 36 -2.41 6.01 2.02
N GLY A 37 -3.44 6.78 2.35
CA GLY A 37 -3.44 8.23 2.20
C GLY A 37 -2.24 8.87 2.92
N PHE A 38 -2.06 8.62 4.21
CA PHE A 38 -0.91 9.12 4.97
C PHE A 38 0.46 8.60 4.50
N LYS A 39 0.47 7.46 3.83
CA LYS A 39 1.68 6.92 3.22
C LYS A 39 2.12 7.73 2.00
N VAL A 40 1.16 8.21 1.18
CA VAL A 40 1.43 8.85 -0.11
C VAL A 40 1.28 10.37 -0.11
N ASN A 41 0.54 10.97 0.83
CA ASN A 41 0.28 12.41 0.84
C ASN A 41 1.55 13.27 0.85
N VAL A 42 2.62 12.80 1.52
CA VAL A 42 3.89 13.52 1.56
C VAL A 42 4.62 13.48 0.23
N SER A 43 4.42 12.46 -0.62
CA SER A 43 5.01 12.46 -1.97
C SER A 43 4.44 13.58 -2.86
N VAL A 44 3.19 13.97 -2.63
CA VAL A 44 2.58 15.14 -3.27
C VAL A 44 2.95 16.43 -2.52
N ALA A 45 2.89 16.41 -1.18
CA ALA A 45 3.17 17.57 -0.35
C ALA A 45 4.60 18.08 -0.53
N ILE A 46 5.60 17.20 -0.62
CA ILE A 46 7.02 17.56 -0.75
C ILE A 46 7.30 18.37 -2.02
N VAL A 47 6.55 18.13 -3.08
CA VAL A 47 6.62 18.92 -4.32
C VAL A 47 6.21 20.37 -4.09
N ALA A 48 5.27 20.62 -3.16
CA ALA A 48 4.82 21.97 -2.80
C ALA A 48 5.61 22.57 -1.62
N MET A 49 6.34 21.75 -0.86
CA MET A 49 7.13 22.18 0.30
C MET A 49 8.52 22.67 -0.09
N VAL A 50 9.10 22.15 -1.17
CA VAL A 50 10.49 22.38 -1.57
C VAL A 50 10.62 23.56 -2.51
N ASN A 51 11.64 24.38 -2.26
CA ASN A 51 12.08 25.43 -3.18
C ASN A 51 13.04 24.83 -4.22
N HIS A 52 12.47 24.37 -5.33
CA HIS A 52 13.22 23.70 -6.38
C HIS A 52 14.22 24.63 -7.09
N THR A 53 13.91 25.93 -7.20
CA THR A 53 14.84 26.92 -7.78
C THR A 53 16.08 27.09 -6.90
N ALA A 54 15.89 27.25 -5.59
CA ALA A 54 17.02 27.40 -4.65
C ALA A 54 17.87 26.12 -4.56
N VAL A 55 17.24 24.93 -4.57
CA VAL A 55 17.96 23.65 -4.57
C VAL A 55 18.83 23.48 -5.81
N ARG A 56 18.31 23.81 -7.00
CA ARG A 56 19.09 23.77 -8.24
C ARG A 56 20.24 24.76 -8.24
N TYR A 57 20.01 25.99 -7.75
CA TYR A 57 21.06 27.00 -7.66
C TYR A 57 22.18 26.55 -6.72
N SER A 58 21.84 25.98 -5.57
CA SER A 58 22.81 25.43 -4.61
C SER A 58 23.62 24.29 -5.23
N ALA A 59 22.97 23.34 -5.91
CA ALA A 59 23.66 22.23 -6.57
C ALA A 59 24.62 22.71 -7.66
N MET A 60 24.19 23.65 -8.50
CA MET A 60 25.02 24.22 -9.55
C MET A 60 26.24 25.01 -8.99
N HIS A 61 26.07 25.69 -7.85
CA HIS A 61 27.16 26.42 -7.20
C HIS A 61 28.18 25.46 -6.57
N ASP A 62 27.75 24.31 -6.07
CA ASP A 62 28.64 23.28 -5.52
C ASP A 62 29.41 22.56 -6.64
N GLU A 63 28.76 22.31 -7.78
CA GLU A 63 29.43 21.79 -8.99
C GLU A 63 30.44 22.77 -9.58
N LEU A 64 30.13 24.07 -9.67
CA LEU A 64 31.04 25.12 -10.13
C LEU A 64 32.29 25.25 -9.25
N LYS A 65 32.17 24.92 -7.94
CA LYS A 65 33.35 24.88 -7.03
C LYS A 65 34.20 23.63 -7.22
N SER A 66 33.63 22.56 -7.76
CA SER A 66 34.33 21.26 -7.84
C SER A 66 34.97 20.98 -9.20
N VAL A 67 34.60 21.67 -10.26
CA VAL A 67 35.05 21.38 -11.64
C VAL A 67 35.25 22.65 -12.44
N ASN A 68 36.33 22.69 -13.24
CA ASN A 68 36.44 23.48 -14.47
C ASN A 68 35.40 22.93 -15.48
N ALA A 69 34.16 23.31 -15.35
CA ALA A 69 33.06 22.61 -15.97
C ALA A 69 32.76 23.14 -17.39
N ASN A 70 32.83 22.25 -18.35
CA ASN A 70 32.06 22.37 -19.59
C ASN A 70 30.57 22.37 -19.24
N LEU A 71 29.82 23.38 -19.71
CA LEU A 71 28.37 23.48 -19.53
C LEU A 71 27.70 22.20 -20.04
N ILE A 72 27.23 21.36 -19.13
CA ILE A 72 26.34 20.26 -19.48
C ILE A 72 24.95 20.85 -19.62
N ILE A 73 24.47 20.90 -20.87
CA ILE A 73 23.07 21.26 -21.16
C ILE A 73 22.21 20.14 -20.59
N THR A 74 21.52 20.41 -19.49
CA THR A 74 20.61 19.44 -18.86
C THR A 74 19.39 19.24 -19.75
N GLU A 75 19.20 18.02 -20.26
CA GLU A 75 18.00 17.60 -21.00
C GLU A 75 16.80 17.50 -20.04
N VAL A 76 16.15 18.63 -19.82
CA VAL A 76 14.84 18.73 -19.14
C VAL A 76 13.83 19.22 -20.17
N CYS A 77 12.61 18.68 -20.14
CA CYS A 77 11.56 19.13 -21.05
C CYS A 77 11.29 20.64 -20.87
N GLN A 78 11.29 21.41 -21.95
CA GLN A 78 11.00 22.84 -21.90
C GLN A 78 9.52 23.08 -21.56
N ASP A 79 9.28 24.13 -20.77
CA ASP A 79 7.91 24.61 -20.51
C ASP A 79 7.37 25.29 -21.78
N ASP A 80 6.22 24.87 -22.29
CA ASP A 80 5.61 25.44 -23.52
C ASP A 80 5.17 26.90 -23.35
N THR A 81 5.34 27.49 -22.16
CA THR A 81 4.91 28.85 -21.81
C THR A 81 6.01 29.91 -21.90
N ILE A 82 7.28 29.53 -22.15
CA ILE A 82 8.39 30.47 -22.24
C ILE A 82 8.84 30.63 -23.70
N SER A 83 8.07 31.36 -24.50
CA SER A 83 8.58 31.96 -25.74
C SER A 83 9.15 33.33 -25.44
N ASN A 84 10.45 33.49 -25.64
CA ASN A 84 11.16 34.75 -25.85
C ASN A 84 11.05 35.86 -24.79
N THR A 85 11.76 35.68 -23.65
CA THR A 85 12.32 36.87 -22.96
C THR A 85 13.71 36.53 -22.42
N THR A 86 14.73 36.91 -23.15
CA THR A 86 16.12 37.06 -22.70
C THR A 86 16.16 38.16 -21.64
N THR A 87 16.04 37.80 -20.36
CA THR A 87 16.34 38.70 -19.25
C THR A 87 17.78 38.48 -18.83
N SER A 88 18.57 39.55 -18.87
CA SER A 88 20.00 39.55 -18.52
C SER A 88 20.21 39.19 -17.06
N PHE A 89 21.19 38.35 -16.81
CA PHE A 89 21.54 37.67 -15.55
C PHE A 89 21.99 38.60 -14.39
N THR A 90 21.97 39.90 -14.55
CA THR A 90 22.59 40.88 -13.62
C THR A 90 21.64 41.45 -12.55
N GLU A 91 20.33 41.21 -12.62
CA GLU A 91 19.36 41.85 -11.70
C GLU A 91 18.88 40.95 -10.53
N VAL A 92 19.33 39.71 -10.46
CA VAL A 92 18.78 38.73 -9.48
C VAL A 92 19.47 38.78 -8.10
N ILE A 93 20.55 39.57 -7.94
CA ILE A 93 21.43 39.49 -6.75
C ILE A 93 20.93 40.27 -5.52
N ASN A 94 19.91 41.13 -5.62
CA ASN A 94 19.53 42.04 -4.53
C ASN A 94 18.04 42.10 -4.18
N LEU A 95 17.33 40.95 -4.06
CA LEU A 95 15.95 40.99 -3.56
C LEU A 95 15.78 40.15 -2.30
N PRO A 96 15.22 40.74 -1.23
CA PRO A 96 14.98 40.03 0.02
C PRO A 96 13.83 39.01 -0.12
N PHE A 97 13.95 37.96 0.61
CA PHE A 97 13.11 36.82 0.95
C PHE A 97 11.58 37.05 0.92
N PHE A 98 11.01 37.42 -0.24
CA PHE A 98 9.55 37.45 -0.43
C PHE A 98 9.22 37.21 -1.90
N CYS A 99 8.24 36.35 -2.13
CA CYS A 99 7.64 35.99 -3.39
C CYS A 99 7.87 37.00 -4.52
N LEU A 100 8.62 36.66 -5.57
CA LEU A 100 8.68 37.47 -6.81
C LEU A 100 7.31 37.41 -7.48
N ILE A 101 6.50 38.43 -7.21
CA ILE A 101 5.23 38.66 -7.89
C ILE A 101 5.55 39.24 -9.28
N LYS A 102 5.57 38.39 -10.29
CA LYS A 102 5.51 38.87 -11.68
C LYS A 102 4.04 39.05 -12.05
N HIS A 103 3.58 40.28 -12.00
CA HIS A 103 2.27 40.66 -12.52
C HIS A 103 2.28 40.51 -14.06
N THR A 104 1.70 39.40 -14.52
CA THR A 104 1.07 39.36 -15.83
C THR A 104 -0.31 38.73 -15.65
N SER A 105 -1.30 39.44 -16.11
CA SER A 105 -2.72 39.09 -16.02
C SER A 105 -2.95 37.67 -16.57
N SER A 106 -3.47 36.78 -15.72
CA SER A 106 -4.05 35.45 -16.00
C SER A 106 -3.26 34.18 -15.68
N ASP A 107 -2.03 34.24 -15.18
CA ASP A 107 -1.32 32.99 -14.78
C ASP A 107 -1.15 32.93 -13.27
N LYS A 108 -1.65 31.85 -12.67
CA LYS A 108 -1.41 31.49 -11.24
C LYS A 108 0.10 31.31 -11.05
N VAL A 109 0.69 32.18 -10.26
CA VAL A 109 2.10 32.15 -9.89
C VAL A 109 2.37 30.82 -9.17
N ILE A 110 3.25 30.00 -9.72
CA ILE A 110 3.79 28.83 -9.04
C ILE A 110 4.80 29.39 -8.03
N CYS A 111 4.38 29.54 -6.77
CA CYS A 111 5.31 29.86 -5.70
C CYS A 111 6.09 28.59 -5.34
N ASP A 112 7.42 28.65 -5.43
CA ASP A 112 8.32 27.65 -4.83
C ASP A 112 8.04 27.49 -3.32
N GLY A 113 8.22 26.28 -2.81
CA GLY A 113 7.98 26.00 -1.38
C GLY A 113 8.98 26.73 -0.46
N PRO A 114 8.71 26.74 0.86
CA PRO A 114 9.55 27.45 1.83
C PRO A 114 10.87 26.74 2.19
N PHE A 115 11.04 25.44 1.86
CA PHE A 115 12.16 24.66 2.34
C PHE A 115 13.21 24.40 1.25
N VAL A 116 14.49 24.61 1.58
CA VAL A 116 15.61 24.26 0.70
C VAL A 116 16.12 22.86 1.10
N TRP A 117 15.35 21.83 0.71
CA TRP A 117 15.70 20.44 0.95
C TRP A 117 16.23 19.81 -0.32
N ASN A 118 17.48 19.35 -0.30
CA ASN A 118 18.08 18.65 -1.44
C ASN A 118 17.42 17.27 -1.64
N GLU A 119 17.61 16.69 -2.81
CA GLU A 119 16.99 15.42 -3.22
C GLU A 119 17.31 14.26 -2.26
N PRO A 120 18.54 14.07 -1.75
CA PRO A 120 18.84 13.04 -0.75
C PRO A 120 18.03 13.22 0.54
N LEU A 121 17.82 14.45 1.01
CA LEU A 121 17.01 14.72 2.19
C LEU A 121 15.51 14.47 1.93
N GLN A 122 15.02 14.82 0.75
CA GLN A 122 13.65 14.47 0.33
C GLN A 122 13.45 12.95 0.35
N GLY A 123 14.39 12.20 -0.23
CA GLY A 123 14.37 10.73 -0.19
C GLY A 123 14.41 10.16 1.22
N LEU A 124 15.18 10.78 2.13
CA LEU A 124 15.24 10.38 3.54
C LEU A 124 13.89 10.60 4.26
N ILE A 125 13.26 11.74 4.03
CA ILE A 125 11.94 12.08 4.59
C ILE A 125 10.87 11.08 4.12
N LEU A 126 10.86 10.75 2.83
CA LEU A 126 9.93 9.77 2.25
C LEU A 126 10.19 8.36 2.80
N SER A 127 11.45 8.01 3.04
CA SER A 127 11.85 6.69 3.56
C SER A 127 11.46 6.48 5.02
N ALA A 128 11.42 7.54 5.83
CA ALA A 128 11.26 7.45 7.28
C ALA A 128 9.95 6.76 7.70
N TYR A 129 8.89 6.91 6.93
CA TYR A 129 7.62 6.20 7.15
C TYR A 129 7.82 4.67 7.12
N PHE A 130 8.59 4.17 6.15
CA PHE A 130 8.79 2.73 5.97
C PHE A 130 9.65 2.11 7.06
N TRP A 131 10.54 2.88 7.69
CA TRP A 131 11.30 2.40 8.85
C TRP A 131 10.38 2.11 10.04
N GLY A 132 9.50 3.05 10.36
CA GLY A 132 8.49 2.85 11.41
C GLY A 132 7.54 1.69 11.07
N TYR A 133 7.09 1.63 9.82
CA TYR A 133 6.21 0.58 9.32
C TYR A 133 6.82 -0.82 9.51
N MET A 134 8.07 -1.02 9.13
CA MET A 134 8.76 -2.30 9.28
C MET A 134 8.94 -2.72 10.73
N VAL A 135 9.31 -1.78 11.61
CA VAL A 135 9.51 -2.05 13.05
C VAL A 135 8.21 -2.50 13.72
N SER A 136 7.08 -1.90 13.36
CA SER A 136 5.80 -2.18 14.02
C SER A 136 5.03 -3.38 13.45
N LEU A 137 5.40 -3.90 12.29
CA LEU A 137 4.65 -4.92 11.56
C LEU A 137 4.54 -6.25 12.34
N LEU A 138 5.66 -6.76 12.86
CA LEU A 138 5.68 -7.99 13.64
C LEU A 138 5.06 -7.83 15.03
N PRO A 139 5.44 -6.81 15.85
CA PRO A 139 4.77 -6.56 17.13
C PRO A 139 3.28 -6.29 16.97
N GLY A 140 2.87 -5.56 15.93
CA GLY A 140 1.47 -5.23 15.66
C GLY A 140 0.60 -6.46 15.41
N GLY A 141 1.12 -7.48 14.72
CA GLY A 141 0.42 -8.75 14.55
C GLY A 141 0.13 -9.43 15.89
N ARG A 142 1.14 -9.52 16.76
CA ARG A 142 0.97 -10.11 18.09
C ARG A 142 0.05 -9.29 18.99
N MET A 143 0.14 -7.97 18.97
CA MET A 143 -0.77 -7.11 19.71
C MET A 143 -2.23 -7.29 19.26
N SER A 144 -2.48 -7.43 17.98
CA SER A 144 -3.83 -7.65 17.43
C SER A 144 -4.41 -9.00 17.83
N GLU A 145 -3.56 -10.03 17.94
CA GLU A 145 -3.98 -11.38 18.39
C GLU A 145 -4.20 -11.46 19.91
N LEU A 146 -3.37 -10.79 20.70
CA LEU A 146 -3.33 -10.93 22.16
C LEU A 146 -4.24 -9.93 22.88
N LEU A 147 -4.35 -8.69 22.36
CA LEU A 147 -5.15 -7.63 22.99
C LEU A 147 -6.52 -7.55 22.30
N SER A 148 -6.65 -6.70 21.31
CA SER A 148 -7.88 -6.52 20.52
C SER A 148 -7.53 -5.90 19.19
N ALA A 149 -7.92 -6.55 18.11
CA ALA A 149 -7.68 -6.05 16.76
C ALA A 149 -8.43 -4.73 16.50
N LYS A 150 -9.64 -4.55 17.07
CA LYS A 150 -10.40 -3.30 17.04
C LYS A 150 -9.59 -2.13 17.58
N TRP A 151 -9.08 -2.27 18.83
CA TRP A 151 -8.36 -1.19 19.50
C TRP A 151 -6.98 -0.93 18.90
N VAL A 152 -6.29 -1.98 18.44
CA VAL A 152 -5.00 -1.85 17.74
C VAL A 152 -5.21 -1.08 16.43
N MET A 153 -6.25 -1.39 15.66
CA MET A 153 -6.57 -0.67 14.41
C MET A 153 -6.93 0.79 14.70
N ASN A 154 -7.80 1.06 15.67
CA ASN A 154 -8.20 2.43 16.02
C ASN A 154 -7.03 3.26 16.55
N GLY A 155 -6.25 2.71 17.48
CA GLY A 155 -5.07 3.37 18.04
C GLY A 155 -4.00 3.68 16.99
N SER A 156 -3.83 2.79 16.01
CA SER A 156 -2.88 3.00 14.90
C SER A 156 -3.28 4.17 14.01
N VAL A 157 -4.56 4.27 13.64
CA VAL A 157 -5.05 5.40 12.84
C VAL A 157 -4.96 6.69 13.65
N LEU A 158 -5.34 6.67 14.94
CA LEU A 158 -5.24 7.84 15.83
C LEU A 158 -3.78 8.33 15.97
N LEU A 159 -2.82 7.42 16.08
CA LEU A 159 -1.39 7.75 16.11
C LEU A 159 -0.95 8.47 14.82
N ASN A 160 -1.42 8.00 13.66
CA ASN A 160 -1.18 8.65 12.37
C ASN A 160 -1.79 10.04 12.32
N VAL A 161 -3.01 10.23 12.84
CA VAL A 161 -3.69 11.52 12.89
C VAL A 161 -2.89 12.53 13.72
N VAL A 162 -2.50 12.16 14.94
CA VAL A 162 -1.72 13.04 15.83
C VAL A 162 -0.40 13.44 15.17
N ALA A 163 0.34 12.47 14.62
CA ALA A 163 1.60 12.74 13.94
C ALA A 163 1.40 13.59 12.67
N SER A 164 0.27 13.42 11.94
CA SER A 164 -0.06 14.25 10.78
C SER A 164 -0.29 15.71 11.18
N ILE A 165 -1.13 15.97 12.17
CA ILE A 165 -1.45 17.33 12.66
C ILE A 165 -0.19 18.04 13.18
N LEU A 166 0.74 17.31 13.78
CA LEU A 166 2.01 17.87 14.28
C LEU A 166 3.06 18.04 13.17
N SER A 167 2.92 17.38 12.02
CA SER A 167 3.89 17.38 10.94
C SER A 167 4.23 18.79 10.39
N PRO A 168 3.29 19.72 10.15
CA PRO A 168 3.62 21.06 9.69
C PRO A 168 4.44 21.86 10.71
N ILE A 169 4.13 21.72 12.00
CA ILE A 169 4.88 22.38 13.08
C ILE A 169 6.30 21.80 13.12
N ALA A 170 6.43 20.48 13.05
CA ALA A 170 7.71 19.80 13.05
C ALA A 170 8.59 20.22 11.85
N ALA A 171 8.02 20.33 10.65
CA ALA A 171 8.74 20.74 9.44
C ALA A 171 9.26 22.18 9.56
N ASN A 172 8.50 23.09 10.15
CA ASN A 172 8.92 24.48 10.37
C ASN A 172 10.01 24.64 11.43
N ILE A 173 10.09 23.74 12.41
CA ILE A 173 11.13 23.78 13.44
C ILE A 173 12.44 23.20 12.86
N HIS A 174 12.41 21.96 12.38
CA HIS A 174 13.58 21.30 11.81
C HIS A 174 13.19 20.05 11.02
N TYR A 175 13.86 19.76 9.90
CA TYR A 175 13.58 18.58 9.06
C TYR A 175 13.71 17.26 9.84
N SER A 176 14.63 17.15 10.82
CA SER A 176 14.78 15.93 11.61
C SER A 176 13.53 15.63 12.45
N LEU A 177 12.84 16.66 12.95
CA LEU A 177 11.60 16.47 13.70
C LEU A 177 10.47 16.00 12.76
N PHE A 178 10.45 16.51 11.53
CA PHE A 178 9.52 16.02 10.49
C PHE A 178 9.79 14.55 10.15
N ILE A 179 11.06 14.13 10.04
CA ILE A 179 11.45 12.71 9.89
C ILE A 179 10.92 11.86 11.05
N VAL A 180 11.03 12.34 12.30
CA VAL A 180 10.49 11.64 13.47
C VAL A 180 8.96 11.51 13.38
N MET A 181 8.24 12.55 12.95
CA MET A 181 6.79 12.45 12.72
C MET A 181 6.45 11.39 11.65
N ARG A 182 7.20 11.34 10.56
CA ARG A 182 7.06 10.31 9.51
C ARG A 182 7.33 8.90 10.05
N PHE A 183 8.33 8.72 10.89
CA PHE A 183 8.60 7.45 11.55
C PHE A 183 7.44 7.02 12.46
N ILE A 184 6.88 7.94 13.27
CA ILE A 184 5.73 7.68 14.13
C ILE A 184 4.49 7.30 13.30
N GLN A 185 4.24 7.99 12.19
CA GLN A 185 3.18 7.60 11.24
C GLN A 185 3.40 6.18 10.70
N GLY A 186 4.65 5.83 10.39
CA GLY A 186 5.02 4.47 10.00
C GLY A 186 4.69 3.43 11.05
N LEU A 187 5.02 3.69 12.34
CA LEU A 187 4.68 2.79 13.45
C LEU A 187 3.17 2.51 13.51
N GLY A 188 2.34 3.54 13.35
CA GLY A 188 0.90 3.36 13.25
C GLY A 188 0.51 2.55 11.99
N GLY A 189 1.09 2.87 10.84
CA GLY A 189 0.74 2.21 9.58
C GLY A 189 1.00 0.70 9.57
N GLY A 190 2.14 0.24 10.13
CA GLY A 190 2.56 -1.16 10.05
C GLY A 190 1.66 -2.15 10.78
N VAL A 191 0.96 -1.73 11.83
CA VAL A 191 0.07 -2.63 12.60
C VAL A 191 -1.31 -2.83 11.95
N THR A 192 -1.70 -2.01 10.98
CA THR A 192 -3.05 -2.01 10.42
C THR A 192 -3.39 -3.25 9.61
N PHE A 193 -2.47 -3.72 8.77
CA PHE A 193 -2.67 -4.94 7.99
C PHE A 193 -2.86 -6.19 8.87
N PRO A 194 -1.95 -6.48 9.84
CA PRO A 194 -2.17 -7.56 10.78
C PRO A 194 -3.48 -7.44 11.56
N ALA A 195 -3.84 -6.26 12.03
CA ALA A 195 -5.09 -6.03 12.75
C ALA A 195 -6.31 -6.35 11.88
N MET A 196 -6.33 -5.89 10.63
CA MET A 196 -7.43 -6.21 9.72
C MET A 196 -7.49 -7.69 9.35
N HIS A 197 -6.35 -8.38 9.26
CA HIS A 197 -6.34 -9.84 9.07
C HIS A 197 -7.03 -10.58 10.22
N VAL A 198 -6.75 -10.18 11.46
CA VAL A 198 -7.39 -10.74 12.66
C VAL A 198 -8.89 -10.43 12.66
N MET A 199 -9.29 -9.19 12.33
CA MET A 199 -10.70 -8.79 12.21
C MET A 199 -11.42 -9.64 11.16
N ILE A 200 -10.87 -9.78 9.95
CA ILE A 200 -11.45 -10.60 8.89
C ILE A 200 -11.58 -12.07 9.34
N ALA A 201 -10.57 -12.60 10.03
CA ALA A 201 -10.62 -13.98 10.52
C ALA A 201 -11.76 -14.22 11.53
N LYS A 202 -12.09 -13.21 12.37
CA LYS A 202 -13.17 -13.28 13.37
C LYS A 202 -14.56 -13.00 12.80
N TRP A 203 -14.66 -12.14 11.77
CA TRP A 203 -15.94 -11.64 11.25
C TRP A 203 -16.39 -12.30 9.95
N ALA A 204 -15.48 -12.89 9.17
CA ALA A 204 -15.77 -13.40 7.85
C ALA A 204 -16.00 -14.91 7.83
N PRO A 205 -17.21 -15.39 7.48
CA PRO A 205 -17.46 -16.78 7.17
C PRO A 205 -16.51 -17.31 6.10
N PRO A 206 -16.04 -18.58 6.17
CA PRO A 206 -15.08 -19.14 5.21
C PRO A 206 -15.48 -18.93 3.75
N ASN A 207 -16.77 -19.08 3.43
CA ASN A 207 -17.30 -18.94 2.08
C ASN A 207 -17.29 -17.49 1.56
N GLU A 208 -17.36 -16.48 2.45
CA GLU A 208 -17.39 -15.06 2.10
C GLU A 208 -16.04 -14.37 2.38
N ARG A 209 -15.09 -15.07 3.01
CA ARG A 209 -13.81 -14.50 3.49
C ARG A 209 -13.00 -13.82 2.39
N SER A 210 -12.88 -14.47 1.23
CA SER A 210 -12.14 -13.91 0.09
C SER A 210 -12.78 -12.63 -0.44
N PHE A 211 -14.11 -12.57 -0.47
CA PHE A 211 -14.84 -11.39 -0.93
C PHE A 211 -14.71 -10.23 0.06
N LEU A 212 -14.92 -10.48 1.36
CA LEU A 212 -14.77 -9.47 2.41
C LEU A 212 -13.33 -8.95 2.50
N ALA A 213 -12.34 -9.84 2.41
CA ALA A 213 -10.94 -9.45 2.35
C ALA A 213 -10.64 -8.55 1.13
N SER A 214 -11.20 -8.87 -0.03
CA SER A 214 -11.04 -8.06 -1.24
C SER A 214 -11.62 -6.66 -1.08
N ILE A 215 -12.80 -6.52 -0.43
CA ILE A 215 -13.39 -5.20 -0.11
C ILE A 215 -12.43 -4.41 0.79
N VAL A 216 -11.93 -5.04 1.84
CA VAL A 216 -11.02 -4.39 2.80
C VAL A 216 -9.74 -3.92 2.13
N TYR A 217 -9.07 -4.78 1.37
CA TYR A 217 -7.78 -4.44 0.76
C TYR A 217 -7.89 -3.55 -0.48
N ALA A 218 -9.01 -3.57 -1.20
CA ALA A 218 -9.26 -2.62 -2.29
C ALA A 218 -9.25 -1.16 -1.82
N GLY A 219 -9.53 -0.92 -0.53
CA GLY A 219 -9.41 0.40 0.09
C GLY A 219 -8.04 1.04 -0.08
N THR A 220 -6.97 0.27 -0.11
CA THR A 220 -5.60 0.79 -0.27
C THR A 220 -5.40 1.55 -1.58
N ALA A 221 -5.85 1.01 -2.69
CA ALA A 221 -5.76 1.66 -3.99
C ALA A 221 -6.68 2.89 -4.08
N LEU A 222 -7.92 2.76 -3.60
CA LEU A 222 -8.87 3.86 -3.59
C LEU A 222 -8.40 5.01 -2.69
N GLY A 223 -7.82 4.68 -1.53
CA GLY A 223 -7.22 5.66 -0.61
C GLY A 223 -6.05 6.41 -1.23
N THR A 224 -5.20 5.73 -1.96
CA THR A 224 -4.11 6.36 -2.74
C THR A 224 -4.66 7.39 -3.72
N VAL A 225 -5.69 7.03 -4.50
CA VAL A 225 -6.33 7.94 -5.47
C VAL A 225 -6.89 9.17 -4.77
N ILE A 226 -7.69 8.95 -3.73
CA ILE A 226 -8.37 10.05 -3.00
C ILE A 226 -7.33 10.98 -2.37
N SER A 227 -6.31 10.43 -1.72
CA SER A 227 -5.28 11.23 -1.05
C SER A 227 -4.43 12.04 -2.04
N ILE A 228 -3.98 11.45 -3.15
CA ILE A 228 -3.22 12.18 -4.17
C ILE A 228 -4.03 13.34 -4.74
N LEU A 229 -5.30 13.10 -5.11
CA LEU A 229 -6.19 14.14 -5.64
C LEU A 229 -6.45 15.24 -4.61
N LEU A 230 -6.82 14.85 -3.38
CA LEU A 230 -7.10 15.79 -2.30
C LEU A 230 -5.86 16.61 -1.95
N SER A 231 -4.70 15.95 -1.78
CA SER A 231 -3.43 16.62 -1.49
C SER A 231 -3.04 17.60 -2.59
N GLY A 232 -3.23 17.23 -3.87
CA GLY A 232 -2.94 18.13 -5.00
C GLY A 232 -3.86 19.34 -5.04
N ILE A 233 -5.17 19.16 -4.81
CA ILE A 233 -6.14 20.27 -4.76
C ILE A 233 -5.83 21.19 -3.58
N LEU A 234 -5.54 20.62 -2.41
CA LEU A 234 -5.20 21.40 -1.20
C LEU A 234 -3.89 22.16 -1.38
N ALA A 235 -2.86 21.52 -1.91
CA ALA A 235 -1.57 22.16 -2.19
C ALA A 235 -1.71 23.35 -3.16
N ALA A 236 -2.50 23.18 -4.21
CA ALA A 236 -2.69 24.21 -5.25
C ALA A 236 -3.52 25.41 -4.79
N ASN A 237 -4.48 25.24 -3.87
CA ASN A 237 -5.43 26.29 -3.48
C ASN A 237 -5.19 26.88 -2.08
N LEU A 238 -4.78 26.04 -1.12
CA LEU A 238 -4.65 26.41 0.30
C LEU A 238 -3.20 26.31 0.81
N GLY A 239 -2.32 25.64 0.05
CA GLY A 239 -0.94 25.38 0.44
C GLY A 239 -0.75 24.03 1.16
N TRP A 240 0.52 23.59 1.23
CA TRP A 240 0.93 22.27 1.68
C TRP A 240 0.52 21.93 3.14
N VAL A 241 0.42 22.92 4.02
CA VAL A 241 0.06 22.73 5.44
C VAL A 241 -1.34 22.14 5.60
N TRP A 242 -2.28 22.57 4.76
CA TRP A 242 -3.68 22.13 4.83
C TRP A 242 -3.89 20.67 4.47
N ILE A 243 -2.96 20.06 3.72
CA ILE A 243 -2.98 18.61 3.44
C ILE A 243 -3.03 17.84 4.77
N PHE A 244 -2.10 18.15 5.68
CA PHE A 244 -1.97 17.45 6.95
C PHE A 244 -3.14 17.71 7.91
N TYR A 245 -3.66 18.92 7.96
CA TYR A 245 -4.76 19.26 8.85
C TYR A 245 -6.09 18.68 8.38
N ILE A 246 -6.43 18.85 7.11
CA ILE A 246 -7.73 18.37 6.59
C ILE A 246 -7.79 16.85 6.59
N GLU A 247 -6.76 16.17 6.11
CA GLU A 247 -6.70 14.71 6.17
C GLU A 247 -6.74 14.20 7.62
N GLY A 248 -6.03 14.86 8.54
CA GLY A 248 -6.07 14.53 9.96
C GLY A 248 -7.48 14.63 10.57
N VAL A 249 -8.21 15.70 10.30
CA VAL A 249 -9.58 15.90 10.82
C VAL A 249 -10.55 14.86 10.22
N LEU A 250 -10.48 14.59 8.92
CA LEU A 250 -11.32 13.56 8.29
C LEU A 250 -11.11 12.18 8.92
N CYS A 251 -9.87 11.88 9.29
CA CYS A 251 -9.53 10.60 9.91
C CYS A 251 -10.04 10.48 11.35
N LEU A 252 -10.17 11.59 12.11
CA LEU A 252 -10.81 11.58 13.42
C LEU A 252 -12.29 11.17 13.36
N ILE A 253 -12.99 11.57 12.30
CA ILE A 253 -14.38 11.16 12.07
C ILE A 253 -14.45 9.63 11.90
N TRP A 254 -13.51 9.07 11.12
CA TRP A 254 -13.43 7.61 10.96
C TRP A 254 -13.10 6.89 12.27
N CYS A 255 -12.12 7.38 13.05
CA CYS A 255 -11.78 6.80 14.35
C CYS A 255 -12.99 6.72 15.27
N THR A 256 -13.80 7.78 15.30
CA THR A 256 -15.04 7.84 16.08
C THR A 256 -16.07 6.84 15.56
N ALA A 257 -16.26 6.77 14.25
CA ALA A 257 -17.19 5.82 13.63
C ALA A 257 -16.77 4.36 13.88
N TRP A 258 -15.48 4.03 13.72
CA TRP A 258 -14.94 2.70 14.01
C TRP A 258 -15.15 2.29 15.47
N TRP A 259 -14.85 3.19 16.39
CA TRP A 259 -15.03 2.95 17.83
C TRP A 259 -16.49 2.65 18.20
N LEU A 260 -17.44 3.41 17.64
CA LEU A 260 -18.85 3.32 18.00
C LEU A 260 -19.60 2.17 17.32
N LEU A 261 -19.20 1.79 16.09
CA LEU A 261 -19.98 0.91 15.23
C LEU A 261 -19.50 -0.53 15.22
N ILE A 262 -18.20 -0.80 15.50
CA ILE A 262 -17.61 -2.12 15.37
C ILE A 262 -17.03 -2.60 16.69
N GLU A 263 -17.31 -3.86 17.05
CA GLU A 263 -16.67 -4.56 18.18
C GLU A 263 -15.61 -5.56 17.68
N ASP A 264 -14.81 -6.11 18.61
CA ASP A 264 -13.67 -6.99 18.26
C ASP A 264 -14.11 -8.34 17.69
N SER A 265 -15.30 -8.79 18.07
CA SER A 265 -15.89 -10.05 17.58
C SER A 265 -17.40 -9.95 17.44
N PRO A 266 -18.03 -10.83 16.64
CA PRO A 266 -19.49 -10.91 16.54
C PRO A 266 -20.17 -11.23 17.89
N GLU A 267 -19.47 -11.92 18.80
CA GLU A 267 -19.97 -12.27 20.13
C GLU A 267 -20.15 -11.03 21.01
N GLU A 268 -19.20 -10.08 20.92
CA GLU A 268 -19.19 -8.84 21.68
C GLU A 268 -20.09 -7.77 21.06
N GLN A 269 -20.41 -7.91 19.78
CA GLN A 269 -21.26 -6.96 19.05
C GLN A 269 -22.70 -7.07 19.53
N THR A 270 -23.16 -6.05 20.25
CA THR A 270 -24.55 -5.98 20.76
C THR A 270 -25.41 -5.01 19.94
N ARG A 271 -24.77 -4.09 19.20
CA ARG A 271 -25.45 -3.05 18.42
C ARG A 271 -25.47 -3.44 16.95
N PHE A 272 -26.60 -3.21 16.28
CA PHE A 272 -26.75 -3.36 14.83
C PHE A 272 -26.61 -4.77 14.25
N ILE A 273 -26.25 -5.79 15.03
CA ILE A 273 -26.18 -7.18 14.56
C ILE A 273 -27.50 -7.90 14.85
N SER A 274 -27.98 -8.71 13.89
CA SER A 274 -29.10 -9.61 14.13
C SER A 274 -28.60 -10.92 14.75
N GLU A 275 -29.42 -11.55 15.59
CA GLU A 275 -29.09 -12.87 16.17
C GLU A 275 -28.89 -13.95 15.08
N GLU A 276 -29.61 -13.81 13.95
CA GLU A 276 -29.44 -14.70 12.79
C GLU A 276 -28.03 -14.55 12.18
N GLU A 277 -27.57 -13.31 11.96
CA GLU A 277 -26.24 -13.04 11.43
C GLU A 277 -25.15 -13.51 12.40
N LYS A 278 -25.33 -13.24 13.70
CA LYS A 278 -24.40 -13.67 14.73
C LYS A 278 -24.26 -15.20 14.75
N ASN A 279 -25.40 -15.92 14.77
CA ASN A 279 -25.40 -17.37 14.75
C ASN A 279 -24.81 -17.93 13.45
N TYR A 280 -25.12 -17.34 12.31
CA TYR A 280 -24.55 -17.72 11.00
C TYR A 280 -23.02 -17.60 10.99
N ILE A 281 -22.46 -16.49 11.50
CA ILE A 281 -21.00 -16.32 11.58
C ILE A 281 -20.40 -17.33 12.55
N MET A 282 -21.00 -17.50 13.74
CA MET A 282 -20.48 -18.39 14.78
C MET A 282 -20.50 -19.87 14.34
N GLU A 283 -21.57 -20.32 13.71
CA GLU A 283 -21.68 -21.69 13.18
C GLU A 283 -20.67 -21.93 12.05
N SER A 284 -20.55 -20.97 11.14
CA SER A 284 -19.64 -21.07 9.99
C SER A 284 -18.16 -21.09 10.40
N LEU A 285 -17.82 -20.47 11.52
CA LEU A 285 -16.48 -20.47 12.10
C LEU A 285 -16.20 -21.68 13.00
N GLY A 286 -17.20 -22.59 13.19
CA GLY A 286 -17.07 -23.79 14.03
C GLY A 286 -17.14 -23.52 15.52
N HIS A 287 -17.63 -22.35 15.94
CA HIS A 287 -17.91 -22.01 17.35
C HIS A 287 -19.28 -22.54 17.80
N THR A 288 -19.61 -23.79 17.44
CA THR A 288 -20.79 -24.46 17.99
C THR A 288 -20.62 -24.69 19.48
N LYS A 289 -21.69 -24.52 20.24
CA LYS A 289 -21.80 -24.48 21.71
C LYS A 289 -21.25 -25.70 22.51
N ASN A 290 -20.43 -26.54 21.94
CA ASN A 290 -19.86 -27.67 22.71
C ASN A 290 -18.42 -27.95 22.29
N ILE A 291 -17.62 -28.08 23.33
CA ILE A 291 -16.22 -28.49 23.40
C ILE A 291 -15.27 -27.31 23.48
N SER A 292 -14.90 -27.00 24.71
CA SER A 292 -13.68 -26.32 25.13
C SER A 292 -12.41 -27.07 24.66
N GLY A 293 -12.25 -27.16 23.35
CA GLY A 293 -11.00 -27.53 22.70
C GLY A 293 -10.28 -26.27 22.33
N HIS A 294 -9.33 -25.82 23.12
CA HIS A 294 -8.27 -24.96 22.60
C HIS A 294 -7.75 -25.66 21.34
N LYS A 295 -8.03 -25.11 20.15
CA LYS A 295 -7.26 -25.48 18.96
C LYS A 295 -5.82 -25.14 19.30
N GLU A 296 -5.03 -26.14 19.68
CA GLU A 296 -3.60 -25.98 19.90
C GLU A 296 -3.04 -25.28 18.64
N LYS A 297 -2.49 -24.11 18.83
CA LYS A 297 -1.86 -23.37 17.72
C LYS A 297 -0.69 -24.21 17.25
N LEU A 298 -0.79 -24.76 16.04
CA LEU A 298 0.25 -25.56 15.43
C LEU A 298 1.58 -24.78 15.43
N PRO A 299 2.67 -25.39 15.90
CA PRO A 299 3.97 -24.75 15.84
C PRO A 299 4.39 -24.56 14.39
N VAL A 300 4.87 -23.38 14.05
CA VAL A 300 5.32 -23.05 12.69
C VAL A 300 6.56 -23.87 12.34
N PRO A 301 6.55 -24.65 11.26
CA PRO A 301 7.68 -25.48 10.86
C PRO A 301 8.77 -24.66 10.15
N TRP A 302 9.46 -23.79 10.89
CA TRP A 302 10.42 -22.80 10.37
C TRP A 302 11.45 -23.37 9.39
N GLY A 303 12.03 -24.54 9.72
CA GLY A 303 13.07 -25.16 8.90
C GLY A 303 12.55 -25.64 7.54
N GLN A 304 11.32 -26.12 7.46
CA GLN A 304 10.69 -26.58 6.21
C GLN A 304 10.17 -25.38 5.39
N LEU A 305 9.59 -24.39 6.07
CA LEU A 305 9.06 -23.18 5.49
C LEU A 305 10.17 -22.40 4.76
N LEU A 306 11.29 -22.10 5.43
CA LEU A 306 12.40 -21.32 4.86
C LEU A 306 13.16 -22.07 3.74
N ARG A 307 12.97 -23.38 3.61
CA ARG A 307 13.53 -24.21 2.52
C ARG A 307 12.52 -24.49 1.41
N SER A 308 11.27 -24.06 1.57
CA SER A 308 10.23 -24.28 0.57
C SER A 308 10.46 -23.42 -0.66
N THR A 309 10.72 -24.05 -1.79
CA THR A 309 10.96 -23.38 -3.07
C THR A 309 9.80 -22.47 -3.49
N PRO A 310 8.51 -22.90 -3.41
CA PRO A 310 7.40 -22.01 -3.72
C PRO A 310 7.31 -20.79 -2.78
N PHE A 311 7.62 -20.95 -1.48
CA PHE A 311 7.65 -19.84 -0.55
C PHE A 311 8.75 -18.83 -0.88
N LEU A 312 9.95 -19.30 -1.19
CA LEU A 312 11.06 -18.44 -1.61
C LEU A 312 10.76 -17.72 -2.95
N ALA A 313 10.07 -18.39 -3.86
CA ALA A 313 9.62 -17.75 -5.10
C ALA A 313 8.63 -16.61 -4.86
N ILE A 314 7.67 -16.80 -3.93
CA ILE A 314 6.75 -15.74 -3.50
C ILE A 314 7.53 -14.60 -2.83
N LEU A 315 8.49 -14.90 -1.97
CA LEU A 315 9.30 -13.91 -1.25
C LEU A 315 10.06 -13.00 -2.22
N ILE A 316 10.73 -13.59 -3.21
CA ILE A 316 11.49 -12.85 -4.23
C ILE A 316 10.53 -12.05 -5.11
N ALA A 317 9.42 -12.64 -5.55
CA ALA A 317 8.42 -11.94 -6.34
C ALA A 317 7.86 -10.73 -5.57
N HIS A 318 7.51 -10.89 -4.30
CA HIS A 318 6.99 -9.83 -3.45
C HIS A 318 7.99 -8.68 -3.27
N PHE A 319 9.27 -8.99 -3.06
CA PHE A 319 10.33 -7.99 -2.96
C PHE A 319 10.52 -7.21 -4.27
N CYS A 320 10.66 -7.91 -5.39
CA CYS A 320 10.92 -7.30 -6.70
C CYS A 320 9.73 -6.47 -7.18
N SER A 321 8.52 -7.01 -7.06
CA SER A 321 7.27 -6.32 -7.41
C SER A 321 7.08 -5.04 -6.57
N ASN A 322 7.35 -5.11 -5.27
CA ASN A 322 7.25 -3.96 -4.38
C ASN A 322 8.30 -2.88 -4.66
N PHE A 323 9.47 -3.22 -5.20
CA PHE A 323 10.42 -2.20 -5.65
C PHE A 323 9.81 -1.32 -6.74
N GLY A 324 9.24 -1.92 -7.78
CA GLY A 324 8.56 -1.18 -8.83
C GLY A 324 7.29 -0.47 -8.34
N TRP A 325 6.53 -1.13 -7.46
CA TRP A 325 5.35 -0.54 -6.83
C TRP A 325 5.68 0.75 -6.06
N TYR A 326 6.68 0.70 -5.15
CA TYR A 326 7.06 1.87 -4.36
C TYR A 326 7.75 2.94 -5.20
N MET A 327 8.51 2.54 -6.21
CA MET A 327 9.11 3.50 -7.15
C MET A 327 8.01 4.33 -7.84
N LEU A 328 6.98 3.68 -8.38
CA LEU A 328 5.88 4.39 -9.03
C LEU A 328 4.96 5.10 -8.02
N LEU A 329 4.67 4.49 -6.87
CA LEU A 329 3.78 5.08 -5.86
C LEU A 329 4.34 6.37 -5.26
N ILE A 330 5.64 6.40 -4.97
CA ILE A 330 6.27 7.49 -4.22
C ILE A 330 6.83 8.54 -5.16
N GLU A 331 7.47 8.11 -6.25
CA GLU A 331 8.28 8.98 -7.11
C GLU A 331 7.56 9.46 -8.37
N LEU A 332 6.37 8.89 -8.70
CA LEU A 332 5.60 9.33 -9.86
C LEU A 332 5.25 10.83 -9.83
N PRO A 333 4.79 11.42 -8.69
CA PRO A 333 4.54 12.85 -8.61
C PRO A 333 5.80 13.67 -8.86
N THR A 334 6.95 13.23 -8.37
CA THR A 334 8.26 13.89 -8.56
C THR A 334 8.65 13.86 -10.04
N TYR A 335 8.56 12.69 -10.69
CA TYR A 335 8.83 12.56 -12.13
C TYR A 335 7.92 13.44 -12.99
N MET A 336 6.60 13.45 -12.70
CA MET A 336 5.62 14.28 -13.42
C MET A 336 5.92 15.77 -13.25
N SER A 337 6.33 16.22 -12.06
CA SER A 337 6.65 17.61 -11.78
C SER A 337 8.02 18.02 -12.35
N GLN A 338 9.08 17.24 -12.06
CA GLN A 338 10.45 17.66 -12.34
C GLN A 338 10.88 17.41 -13.80
N ILE A 339 10.43 16.31 -14.40
CA ILE A 339 10.83 15.93 -15.77
C ILE A 339 9.77 16.36 -16.78
N LEU A 340 8.51 16.00 -16.56
CA LEU A 340 7.44 16.30 -17.52
C LEU A 340 6.85 17.72 -17.35
N LYS A 341 7.23 18.44 -16.28
CA LYS A 341 6.82 19.84 -16.02
C LYS A 341 5.32 20.06 -15.98
N PHE A 342 4.58 19.14 -15.37
CA PHE A 342 3.17 19.36 -15.07
C PHE A 342 2.99 20.28 -13.87
N ASN A 343 1.97 21.16 -13.91
CA ASN A 343 1.59 21.98 -12.76
C ASN A 343 0.96 21.13 -11.63
N MET A 344 0.88 21.65 -10.40
CA MET A 344 0.42 20.90 -9.23
C MET A 344 -0.96 20.27 -9.41
N GLY A 345 -1.93 21.00 -9.96
CA GLY A 345 -3.28 20.48 -10.18
C GLY A 345 -3.32 19.34 -11.21
N SER A 346 -2.67 19.52 -12.35
CA SER A 346 -2.57 18.50 -13.39
C SER A 346 -1.74 17.30 -12.91
N ASN A 347 -0.65 17.55 -12.16
CA ASN A 347 0.20 16.51 -11.60
C ASN A 347 -0.58 15.55 -10.70
N ALA A 348 -1.39 16.08 -9.77
CA ALA A 348 -2.20 15.24 -8.87
C ALA A 348 -3.21 14.39 -9.65
N GLY A 349 -3.92 14.95 -10.62
CA GLY A 349 -4.88 14.21 -11.45
C GLY A 349 -4.21 13.10 -12.26
N LEU A 350 -3.13 13.42 -12.96
CA LEU A 350 -2.40 12.47 -13.78
C LEU A 350 -1.67 11.40 -12.95
N SER A 351 -1.23 11.72 -11.73
CA SER A 351 -0.62 10.76 -10.82
C SER A 351 -1.64 9.84 -10.15
N ALA A 352 -2.88 10.30 -9.94
CA ALA A 352 -3.94 9.49 -9.32
C ALA A 352 -4.63 8.53 -10.31
N MET A 353 -4.79 8.94 -11.57
CA MET A 353 -5.49 8.18 -12.61
C MET A 353 -4.95 6.75 -12.80
N PRO A 354 -3.63 6.49 -12.83
CA PRO A 354 -3.08 5.14 -12.95
C PRO A 354 -3.56 4.19 -11.83
N PHE A 355 -3.65 4.68 -10.59
CA PHE A 355 -4.09 3.87 -9.44
C PHE A 355 -5.59 3.58 -9.47
N LEU A 356 -6.41 4.49 -10.01
CA LEU A 356 -7.82 4.23 -10.26
C LEU A 356 -8.01 3.13 -11.32
N CYS A 357 -7.28 3.23 -12.42
CA CYS A 357 -7.27 2.19 -13.46
C CYS A 357 -6.79 0.85 -12.90
N MET A 358 -5.77 0.86 -12.03
CA MET A 358 -5.27 -0.33 -11.34
C MET A 358 -6.36 -0.98 -10.47
N TRP A 359 -7.12 -0.20 -9.73
CA TRP A 359 -8.23 -0.71 -8.91
C TRP A 359 -9.27 -1.45 -9.76
N ILE A 360 -9.72 -0.84 -10.87
CA ILE A 360 -10.68 -1.44 -11.81
C ILE A 360 -10.11 -2.72 -12.43
N PHE A 361 -8.85 -2.67 -12.89
CA PHE A 361 -8.16 -3.80 -13.51
C PHE A 361 -8.03 -4.97 -12.54
N THR A 362 -7.61 -4.72 -11.29
CA THR A 362 -7.49 -5.75 -10.26
C THR A 362 -8.79 -6.50 -10.04
N MET A 363 -9.92 -5.79 -9.89
CA MET A 363 -11.24 -6.40 -9.70
C MET A 363 -11.64 -7.23 -10.92
N THR A 364 -11.43 -6.70 -12.11
CA THR A 364 -11.78 -7.36 -13.37
C THR A 364 -10.93 -8.62 -13.57
N LEU A 365 -9.61 -8.52 -13.44
CA LEU A 365 -8.68 -9.65 -13.64
C LEU A 365 -8.94 -10.76 -12.61
N SER A 366 -9.11 -10.41 -11.33
CA SER A 366 -9.41 -11.36 -10.27
C SER A 366 -10.70 -12.14 -10.55
N LYS A 367 -11.75 -11.44 -11.00
CA LYS A 367 -13.03 -12.08 -11.34
C LYS A 367 -12.90 -12.99 -12.56
N VAL A 368 -12.20 -12.56 -13.60
CA VAL A 368 -11.96 -13.37 -14.80
C VAL A 368 -11.19 -14.65 -14.46
N LEU A 369 -10.10 -14.53 -13.70
CA LEU A 369 -9.30 -15.69 -13.29
C LEU A 369 -10.10 -16.64 -12.39
N ALA A 370 -10.94 -16.14 -11.48
CA ALA A 370 -11.81 -16.96 -10.66
C ALA A 370 -12.82 -17.75 -11.51
N ILE A 371 -13.49 -17.10 -12.47
CA ILE A 371 -14.42 -17.78 -13.39
C ILE A 371 -13.70 -18.87 -14.22
N MET A 372 -12.48 -18.61 -14.66
CA MET A 372 -11.69 -19.60 -15.42
C MET A 372 -11.29 -20.80 -14.54
N GLN A 373 -11.01 -20.58 -13.25
CA GLN A 373 -10.75 -21.66 -12.29
C GLN A 373 -12.03 -22.48 -12.00
N ASP A 374 -13.16 -21.82 -11.74
CA ASP A 374 -14.44 -22.48 -11.47
C ASP A 374 -14.92 -23.35 -12.65
N LYS A 375 -14.63 -22.90 -13.88
CA LYS A 375 -14.89 -23.66 -15.11
C LYS A 375 -13.84 -24.73 -15.40
N ASN A 376 -12.86 -24.94 -14.53
CA ASN A 376 -11.73 -25.86 -14.73
C ASN A 376 -10.91 -25.61 -16.01
N LEU A 377 -10.92 -24.39 -16.57
CA LEU A 377 -10.13 -24.03 -17.74
C LEU A 377 -8.65 -23.87 -17.39
N ILE A 378 -8.35 -23.39 -16.17
CA ILE A 378 -7.01 -23.20 -15.64
C ILE A 378 -6.92 -23.72 -14.20
N GLY A 379 -5.78 -24.32 -13.85
CA GLY A 379 -5.49 -24.68 -12.46
C GLY A 379 -5.01 -23.48 -11.64
N VAL A 380 -5.02 -23.61 -10.30
CA VAL A 380 -4.61 -22.55 -9.36
C VAL A 380 -3.20 -22.02 -9.68
N THR A 381 -2.23 -22.89 -9.86
CA THR A 381 -0.84 -22.52 -10.19
C THR A 381 -0.76 -21.64 -11.45
N ARG A 382 -1.47 -22.01 -12.53
CA ARG A 382 -1.48 -21.20 -13.76
C ARG A 382 -2.13 -19.84 -13.55
N SER A 383 -3.23 -19.79 -12.81
CA SER A 383 -3.90 -18.53 -12.46
C SER A 383 -2.96 -17.58 -11.71
N ARG A 384 -2.22 -18.09 -10.71
CA ARG A 384 -1.25 -17.29 -9.95
C ARG A 384 -0.10 -16.78 -10.82
N LYS A 385 0.42 -17.62 -11.71
CA LYS A 385 1.46 -17.22 -12.69
C LYS A 385 0.96 -16.16 -13.66
N ILE A 386 -0.26 -16.27 -14.18
CA ILE A 386 -0.86 -15.26 -15.07
C ILE A 386 -0.99 -13.92 -14.35
N GLY A 387 -1.55 -13.89 -13.13
CA GLY A 387 -1.68 -12.66 -12.35
C GLY A 387 -0.32 -11.98 -12.11
N THR A 388 0.69 -12.74 -11.71
CA THR A 388 2.05 -12.23 -11.47
C THR A 388 2.70 -11.74 -12.78
N LEU A 389 2.49 -12.46 -13.90
CA LEU A 389 3.04 -12.05 -15.20
C LEU A 389 2.48 -10.69 -15.65
N PHE A 390 1.17 -10.44 -15.47
CA PHE A 390 0.60 -9.12 -15.74
C PHE A 390 1.23 -8.04 -14.86
N ALA A 391 1.48 -8.35 -13.59
CA ALA A 391 2.03 -7.41 -12.62
C ALA A 391 3.49 -7.01 -12.91
N SER A 392 4.26 -7.82 -13.63
CA SER A 392 5.69 -7.62 -13.85
C SER A 392 6.03 -7.34 -15.32
N PHE A 393 5.51 -8.14 -16.26
CA PHE A 393 5.90 -8.07 -17.67
C PHE A 393 5.39 -6.80 -18.36
N VAL A 394 4.13 -6.41 -18.13
CA VAL A 394 3.57 -5.21 -18.75
C VAL A 394 4.22 -3.93 -18.22
N PRO A 395 4.37 -3.74 -16.87
CA PRO A 395 5.10 -2.60 -16.34
C PRO A 395 6.55 -2.53 -16.81
N MET A 396 7.22 -3.67 -16.93
CA MET A 396 8.58 -3.75 -17.47
C MET A 396 8.67 -3.14 -18.87
N ILE A 397 7.79 -3.55 -19.80
CA ILE A 397 7.76 -3.01 -21.17
C ILE A 397 7.42 -1.52 -21.15
N CYS A 398 6.47 -1.10 -20.32
CA CYS A 398 6.07 0.31 -20.19
C CYS A 398 7.24 1.18 -19.70
N LEU A 399 8.00 0.74 -18.69
CA LEU A 399 9.16 1.47 -18.18
C LEU A 399 10.30 1.57 -19.21
N ILE A 400 10.54 0.51 -19.98
CA ILE A 400 11.47 0.56 -21.13
C ILE A 400 10.96 1.62 -22.12
N GLY A 401 9.68 1.60 -22.48
CA GLY A 401 9.08 2.60 -23.37
C GLY A 401 9.28 4.03 -22.87
N VAL A 402 8.93 4.30 -21.60
CA VAL A 402 9.10 5.63 -20.99
C VAL A 402 10.55 6.11 -21.02
N SER A 403 11.53 5.20 -20.87
CA SER A 403 12.95 5.51 -20.93
C SER A 403 13.40 6.12 -22.27
N TYR A 404 12.65 5.90 -23.36
CA TYR A 404 12.98 6.37 -24.70
C TYR A 404 11.99 7.38 -25.29
N VAL A 405 10.87 7.65 -24.60
CA VAL A 405 9.83 8.57 -25.08
C VAL A 405 10.32 10.03 -25.05
N GLY A 406 11.32 10.34 -24.24
CA GLY A 406 11.83 11.72 -24.09
C GLY A 406 10.75 12.66 -23.54
N CYS A 407 10.55 13.81 -24.20
CA CYS A 407 9.62 14.85 -23.76
C CYS A 407 8.18 14.70 -24.30
N ASN A 408 7.81 13.56 -24.89
CA ASN A 408 6.41 13.35 -25.28
C ASN A 408 5.55 13.04 -24.05
N ARG A 409 5.02 14.10 -23.44
CA ARG A 409 4.23 14.07 -22.20
C ARG A 409 3.05 13.10 -22.28
N ALA A 410 2.30 13.13 -23.39
CA ALA A 410 1.10 12.30 -23.55
C ALA A 410 1.45 10.80 -23.56
N LEU A 411 2.47 10.41 -24.34
CA LEU A 411 2.88 9.01 -24.43
C LEU A 411 3.50 8.52 -23.12
N ALA A 412 4.28 9.35 -22.42
CA ALA A 412 4.82 9.03 -21.11
C ALA A 412 3.71 8.73 -20.09
N VAL A 413 2.67 9.58 -20.02
CA VAL A 413 1.52 9.40 -19.13
C VAL A 413 0.75 8.11 -19.47
N VAL A 414 0.51 7.84 -20.75
CA VAL A 414 -0.19 6.62 -21.18
C VAL A 414 0.59 5.37 -20.78
N LEU A 415 1.90 5.32 -21.05
CA LEU A 415 2.73 4.18 -20.68
C LEU A 415 2.80 3.98 -19.17
N MET A 416 2.99 5.06 -18.38
CA MET A 416 2.96 5.00 -16.92
C MET A 416 1.61 4.49 -16.41
N THR A 417 0.51 4.97 -16.99
CA THR A 417 -0.84 4.53 -16.62
C THR A 417 -1.04 3.04 -16.88
N ILE A 418 -0.65 2.54 -18.05
CA ILE A 418 -0.74 1.11 -18.38
C ILE A 418 0.14 0.28 -17.43
N GLY A 419 1.38 0.72 -17.19
CA GLY A 419 2.31 0.04 -16.29
C GLY A 419 1.74 -0.09 -14.87
N VAL A 420 1.34 1.01 -14.24
CA VAL A 420 0.75 1.01 -12.88
C VAL A 420 -0.55 0.19 -12.85
N THR A 421 -1.40 0.31 -13.88
CA THR A 421 -2.65 -0.47 -13.98
C THR A 421 -2.40 -1.96 -13.87
N CYS A 422 -1.43 -2.47 -14.61
CA CYS A 422 -1.15 -3.90 -14.67
C CYS A 422 -0.47 -4.45 -13.41
N ILE A 423 0.20 -3.61 -12.60
CA ILE A 423 0.73 -4.02 -11.28
C ILE A 423 -0.39 -4.59 -10.39
N GLY A 424 -1.64 -4.16 -10.58
CA GLY A 424 -2.80 -4.73 -9.88
C GLY A 424 -2.95 -6.25 -10.01
N GLY A 425 -2.32 -6.88 -11.00
CA GLY A 425 -2.25 -8.34 -11.14
C GLY A 425 -1.56 -9.05 -9.97
N MET A 426 -0.73 -8.38 -9.19
CA MET A 426 -0.04 -8.95 -8.02
C MET A 426 -1.02 -9.49 -6.97
N TYR A 427 -2.19 -8.85 -6.79
CA TYR A 427 -3.18 -9.22 -5.79
C TYR A 427 -3.82 -10.59 -6.07
N CYS A 428 -4.11 -10.90 -7.33
CA CYS A 428 -4.58 -12.23 -7.74
C CYS A 428 -3.44 -13.20 -8.11
N GLY A 429 -2.22 -12.70 -8.24
CA GLY A 429 -1.00 -13.46 -8.47
C GLY A 429 -0.38 -14.00 -7.19
N PHE A 430 0.90 -13.66 -6.95
CA PHE A 430 1.72 -14.19 -5.85
C PHE A 430 1.18 -13.81 -4.46
N LEU A 431 0.49 -12.67 -4.30
CA LEU A 431 -0.06 -12.28 -2.98
C LEU A 431 -1.15 -13.22 -2.48
N SER A 432 -2.02 -13.71 -3.37
CA SER A 432 -3.01 -14.72 -2.98
C SER A 432 -2.41 -16.12 -2.77
N ASN A 433 -1.23 -16.38 -3.32
CA ASN A 433 -0.61 -17.70 -3.31
C ASN A 433 -0.14 -18.16 -1.92
N HIS A 434 0.03 -17.24 -0.95
CA HIS A 434 0.34 -17.59 0.43
C HIS A 434 -0.72 -18.52 1.05
N ILE A 435 -1.99 -18.28 0.71
CA ILE A 435 -3.11 -19.09 1.22
C ILE A 435 -3.14 -20.46 0.54
N ASP A 436 -2.79 -20.50 -0.77
CA ASP A 436 -2.84 -21.75 -1.54
C ASP A 436 -1.78 -22.75 -1.05
N ILE A 437 -0.54 -22.26 -0.82
CA ILE A 437 0.58 -23.14 -0.43
C ILE A 437 0.51 -23.59 1.05
N ALA A 438 -0.07 -22.77 1.94
CA ALA A 438 -0.19 -23.13 3.36
C ALA A 438 -1.33 -22.36 4.06
N PRO A 439 -2.58 -22.84 3.95
CA PRO A 439 -3.73 -22.23 4.58
C PRO A 439 -3.59 -22.04 6.10
N ASN A 440 -2.96 -23.01 6.79
CA ASN A 440 -2.79 -22.98 8.24
C ASN A 440 -1.78 -21.92 8.73
N PHE A 441 -0.86 -21.52 7.87
CA PHE A 441 0.23 -20.57 8.18
C PHE A 441 0.21 -19.32 7.28
N ALA A 442 -0.87 -19.08 6.53
CA ALA A 442 -0.95 -18.01 5.54
C ALA A 442 -0.62 -16.63 6.13
N GLY A 443 -1.12 -16.33 7.34
CA GLY A 443 -0.82 -15.07 8.05
C GLY A 443 0.66 -14.90 8.36
N THR A 444 1.32 -15.97 8.84
CA THR A 444 2.76 -15.96 9.11
C THR A 444 3.58 -15.79 7.83
N LEU A 445 3.21 -16.48 6.75
CA LEU A 445 3.88 -16.35 5.46
C LEU A 445 3.80 -14.93 4.92
N VAL A 446 2.60 -14.35 4.91
CA VAL A 446 2.38 -12.97 4.48
C VAL A 446 3.16 -11.99 5.35
N ALA A 447 3.19 -12.17 6.67
CA ALA A 447 3.94 -11.29 7.57
C ALA A 447 5.44 -11.29 7.24
N ILE A 448 6.04 -12.48 7.02
CA ILE A 448 7.46 -12.60 6.66
C ILE A 448 7.75 -11.94 5.32
N THR A 449 6.97 -12.29 4.29
CA THR A 449 7.21 -11.75 2.94
C THR A 449 6.97 -10.25 2.89
N ASN A 450 5.93 -9.73 3.59
CA ASN A 450 5.63 -8.30 3.62
C ASN A 450 6.70 -7.50 4.40
N CYS A 451 7.28 -8.09 5.46
CA CYS A 451 8.39 -7.47 6.18
C CYS A 451 9.59 -7.24 5.24
N ILE A 452 9.97 -8.26 4.46
CA ILE A 452 11.07 -8.16 3.50
C ILE A 452 10.68 -7.27 2.31
N ALA A 453 9.45 -7.37 1.82
CA ALA A 453 8.94 -6.56 0.72
C ALA A 453 8.70 -5.08 1.09
N THR A 454 8.81 -4.71 2.36
CA THR A 454 8.81 -3.30 2.80
C THR A 454 10.18 -2.64 2.63
N ILE A 455 11.27 -3.43 2.56
CA ILE A 455 12.63 -2.92 2.37
C ILE A 455 12.76 -1.99 1.15
N PRO A 456 12.23 -2.32 -0.04
CA PRO A 456 12.20 -1.39 -1.16
C PRO A 456 11.57 -0.03 -0.85
N GLY A 457 10.58 0.02 0.05
CA GLY A 457 9.90 1.27 0.43
C GLY A 457 10.82 2.35 0.99
N PHE A 458 11.94 1.97 1.61
CA PHE A 458 12.95 2.93 2.06
C PHE A 458 14.20 2.96 1.17
N ILE A 459 14.53 1.88 0.47
CA ILE A 459 15.66 1.88 -0.46
C ILE A 459 15.36 2.76 -1.67
N VAL A 460 14.16 2.67 -2.25
CA VAL A 460 13.80 3.39 -3.48
C VAL A 460 13.94 4.90 -3.33
N PRO A 461 13.32 5.59 -2.35
CA PRO A 461 13.44 7.04 -2.24
C PRO A 461 14.89 7.50 -1.97
N ILE A 462 15.66 6.75 -1.18
CA ILE A 462 17.08 7.06 -0.94
C ILE A 462 17.90 6.89 -2.23
N PHE A 463 17.67 5.83 -2.98
CA PHE A 463 18.33 5.54 -4.25
C PHE A 463 18.01 6.61 -5.29
N VAL A 464 16.73 6.93 -5.47
CA VAL A 464 16.27 7.99 -6.38
C VAL A 464 16.86 9.34 -5.97
N GLY A 465 16.74 9.72 -4.69
CA GLY A 465 17.23 10.99 -4.19
C GLY A 465 18.74 11.18 -4.37
N LYS A 466 19.55 10.11 -4.22
CA LYS A 466 20.99 10.17 -4.48
C LYS A 466 21.32 10.29 -5.96
N LEU A 467 20.59 9.56 -6.81
CA LEU A 467 20.88 9.51 -8.25
C LEU A 467 20.45 10.80 -8.96
N THR A 468 19.39 11.44 -8.47
CA THR A 468 18.84 12.68 -9.02
C THR A 468 19.43 13.94 -8.39
N HIS A 469 20.33 13.81 -7.42
CA HIS A 469 20.96 14.94 -6.74
C HIS A 469 21.79 15.77 -7.71
N GLY A 470 21.42 17.05 -7.86
CA GLY A 470 22.04 17.96 -8.83
C GLY A 470 21.80 17.55 -10.31
N ASN A 471 21.19 16.40 -10.58
CA ASN A 471 21.07 15.81 -11.90
C ASN A 471 19.63 15.31 -12.16
N GLN A 472 18.64 16.22 -12.16
CA GLN A 472 17.24 15.94 -12.50
C GLN A 472 17.08 15.82 -14.02
N THR A 473 17.66 14.76 -14.60
CA THR A 473 17.68 14.53 -16.06
C THR A 473 16.94 13.28 -16.44
N ILE A 474 16.52 13.19 -17.71
CA ILE A 474 15.92 11.98 -18.30
C ILE A 474 16.88 10.79 -18.17
N GLU A 475 18.19 11.02 -18.28
CA GLU A 475 19.20 9.95 -18.14
C GLU A 475 19.25 9.35 -16.73
N ALA A 476 19.22 10.19 -15.68
CA ALA A 476 19.18 9.71 -14.29
C ALA A 476 17.92 8.86 -14.05
N TRP A 477 16.76 9.30 -14.53
CA TRP A 477 15.52 8.54 -14.43
C TRP A 477 15.53 7.26 -15.27
N ARG A 478 16.21 7.26 -16.41
CA ARG A 478 16.41 6.05 -17.23
C ARG A 478 17.14 4.96 -16.44
N ILE A 479 18.18 5.30 -15.68
CA ILE A 479 18.89 4.34 -14.82
C ILE A 479 17.93 3.75 -13.77
N ILE A 480 17.11 4.58 -13.13
CA ILE A 480 16.11 4.14 -12.12
C ILE A 480 15.14 3.13 -12.75
N PHE A 481 14.63 3.45 -13.94
CA PHE A 481 13.71 2.57 -14.66
C PHE A 481 14.38 1.24 -15.04
N PHE A 482 15.62 1.25 -15.54
CA PHE A 482 16.32 0.02 -15.89
C PHE A 482 16.67 -0.85 -14.69
N VAL A 483 16.99 -0.30 -13.54
CA VAL A 483 17.14 -1.07 -12.29
C VAL A 483 15.81 -1.77 -11.96
N THR A 484 14.69 -1.06 -12.04
CA THR A 484 13.36 -1.64 -11.82
C THR A 484 13.02 -2.73 -12.84
N VAL A 485 13.35 -2.52 -14.11
CA VAL A 485 13.21 -3.53 -15.19
C VAL A 485 14.00 -4.80 -14.87
N GLY A 486 15.24 -4.67 -14.39
CA GLY A 486 16.07 -5.81 -13.98
C GLY A 486 15.42 -6.64 -12.87
N LEU A 487 14.81 -5.99 -11.88
CA LEU A 487 14.10 -6.65 -10.79
C LEU A 487 12.82 -7.35 -11.30
N TYR A 488 12.06 -6.74 -12.21
CA TYR A 488 10.91 -7.40 -12.82
C TYR A 488 11.31 -8.64 -13.64
N ILE A 489 12.46 -8.62 -14.33
CA ILE A 489 12.98 -9.82 -15.02
C ILE A 489 13.27 -10.94 -14.01
N ILE A 490 13.90 -10.63 -12.87
CA ILE A 490 14.14 -11.60 -11.81
C ILE A 490 12.82 -12.17 -11.28
N GLU A 491 11.83 -11.32 -11.01
CA GLU A 491 10.49 -11.73 -10.59
C GLU A 491 9.86 -12.73 -11.57
N ILE A 492 9.82 -12.35 -12.86
CA ILE A 492 9.21 -13.18 -13.91
C ILE A 492 9.89 -14.55 -13.99
N LEU A 493 11.22 -14.58 -14.03
CA LEU A 493 11.99 -15.82 -14.14
C LEU A 493 11.77 -16.73 -12.91
N VAL A 494 11.98 -16.18 -11.72
CA VAL A 494 11.90 -16.95 -10.47
C VAL A 494 10.48 -17.48 -10.24
N TYR A 495 9.46 -16.62 -10.37
CA TYR A 495 8.10 -17.03 -10.08
C TYR A 495 7.51 -17.94 -11.17
N SER A 496 7.88 -17.74 -12.44
CA SER A 496 7.43 -18.62 -13.53
C SER A 496 8.01 -20.03 -13.42
N ILE A 497 9.25 -20.17 -12.95
CA ILE A 497 9.90 -21.48 -12.81
C ILE A 497 9.46 -22.16 -11.50
N PHE A 498 9.60 -21.48 -10.37
CA PHE A 498 9.49 -22.06 -9.03
C PHE A 498 8.15 -21.83 -8.33
N GLY A 499 7.29 -20.94 -8.83
CA GLY A 499 5.97 -20.67 -8.26
C GLY A 499 5.04 -21.88 -8.41
N SER A 500 4.39 -22.28 -7.31
CA SER A 500 3.38 -23.34 -7.27
C SER A 500 2.19 -22.88 -6.42
N GLY A 501 0.97 -23.20 -6.85
CA GLY A 501 -0.27 -22.99 -6.09
C GLY A 501 -0.75 -24.28 -5.41
N GLU A 502 0.10 -25.29 -5.25
CA GLU A 502 -0.23 -26.54 -4.58
C GLU A 502 0.10 -26.45 -3.10
N GLU A 503 -0.79 -27.03 -2.27
CA GLU A 503 -0.60 -27.11 -0.83
C GLU A 503 0.68 -27.89 -0.49
N GLN A 504 1.52 -27.28 0.34
CA GLN A 504 2.82 -27.85 0.68
C GLN A 504 2.71 -28.93 1.76
N PRO A 505 3.54 -29.99 1.69
CA PRO A 505 3.48 -31.12 2.65
C PRO A 505 3.61 -30.69 4.11
N TRP A 506 4.38 -29.65 4.40
CA TRP A 506 4.59 -29.13 5.76
C TRP A 506 3.39 -28.35 6.32
N ASN A 507 2.38 -28.04 5.50
CA ASN A 507 1.11 -27.47 5.97
C ASN A 507 0.23 -28.51 6.67
N LYS A 508 0.41 -29.81 6.35
CA LYS A 508 -0.40 -30.90 6.93
C LYS A 508 0.11 -31.21 8.33
N VAL A 509 -0.82 -31.29 9.27
CA VAL A 509 -0.55 -31.82 10.62
C VAL A 509 -0.04 -33.25 10.47
N ASN A 510 1.12 -33.56 11.02
CA ASN A 510 1.58 -34.95 11.06
C ASN A 510 0.59 -35.76 11.90
N SER A 511 -0.30 -36.49 11.26
CA SER A 511 -1.24 -37.46 11.90
C SER A 511 -0.53 -38.61 12.62
N SER A 512 0.79 -38.64 12.58
CA SER A 512 1.62 -39.55 13.35
C SER A 512 1.63 -39.27 14.87
N SER A 513 1.38 -38.02 15.29
CA SER A 513 1.26 -37.70 16.74
C SER A 513 -0.06 -38.13 17.34
N GLU A 514 -1.14 -38.20 16.56
CA GLU A 514 -2.44 -38.71 17.02
C GLU A 514 -2.42 -40.23 17.21
N ARG A 515 -1.68 -41.00 16.41
CA ARG A 515 -1.57 -42.45 16.54
C ARG A 515 -0.80 -42.89 17.79
N ILE A 516 0.06 -42.07 18.33
CA ILE A 516 0.81 -42.39 19.55
C ILE A 516 -0.07 -42.18 20.80
N ASN A 517 -0.98 -41.20 20.78
CA ASN A 517 -1.90 -40.96 21.90
C ASN A 517 -3.06 -41.97 21.95
N ASP A 518 -3.49 -42.52 20.82
CA ASP A 518 -4.55 -43.54 20.79
C ASP A 518 -4.05 -44.92 21.22
N GLN A 519 -2.75 -45.20 21.14
CA GLN A 519 -2.15 -46.45 21.58
C GLN A 519 -1.83 -46.49 23.09
N THR A 520 -1.97 -45.39 23.81
CA THR A 520 -1.67 -45.28 25.24
C THR A 520 -2.90 -45.28 26.15
N LEU A 521 -4.10 -45.45 25.61
CA LEU A 521 -5.29 -45.67 26.43
C LEU A 521 -5.33 -47.14 26.91
N PRO A 522 -5.18 -47.41 28.20
CA PRO A 522 -5.27 -48.80 28.72
C PRO A 522 -6.70 -49.32 28.55
N LEU A 523 -6.82 -50.46 27.87
CA LEU A 523 -8.05 -51.24 27.82
C LEU A 523 -8.56 -51.48 29.26
N LYS A 524 -9.65 -50.79 29.62
CA LYS A 524 -10.42 -51.15 30.82
C LYS A 524 -11.02 -52.54 30.59
N THR A 525 -10.36 -53.56 31.13
CA THR A 525 -10.89 -54.91 31.27
C THR A 525 -12.15 -54.86 32.14
N ASN A 526 -13.30 -55.08 31.52
CA ASN A 526 -14.52 -55.44 32.22
C ASN A 526 -14.32 -56.85 32.82
N ALA A 527 -14.03 -56.91 34.11
CA ALA A 527 -14.23 -58.17 34.92
C ALA A 527 -15.62 -58.08 35.55
N ARG A 528 -16.56 -58.86 35.01
CA ARG A 528 -17.79 -59.26 35.71
C ARG A 528 -17.43 -60.18 36.82
N LYS A 529 -17.89 -59.92 38.02
CA LYS A 529 -18.51 -60.85 38.96
C LYS A 529 -19.61 -60.11 39.70
#